data_d9ba6379cf061cfb5ffdd495448b2208
#
_entry.id   d9ba6379cf061cfb5ffdd495448b2208
#
_cell.length_a   1.000
_cell.length_b   1.000
_cell.length_c   1.000
_cell.angle_alpha   90.00
_cell.angle_beta   90.00
_cell.angle_gamma   90.00
#
_symmetry.space_group_name_H-M   'P 1'
#
loop_
_entity.id
_entity.type
_entity.pdbx_description
1 polymer ?
#
loop_
_entity_poly.entity_id
_entity_poly.type
_entity_poly.pdbx_seq_one_letter_code
_entity_poly.pdbx_strand_id
1 'polypeptide(L)'
;MKLPSSIKNWVSITGAILAIFNLATILSLFILSSLFEFGGSYIGLFIYMVLPAFMIFGLLLIPIGMRLNRAQARREEAAGEVRNWPVLNFNNEGTRNAGLIFIFGTVFLLIISSIGSYEAFHYTESVEFCGKLCHKVMEPEFVTYHGSSHERVACVECHVGAGASWYVKSKLSGLYQVYSVLAHKYPTPIPTPIANLRPARETCEKCHWPEKFYHRKIKIEESFLADDLNTEQVIHLQMKTSSKMTSGGMENGIHQHINPDVRIEYKTTSDNRQVIPWVKYTNLKTGVSEVYTDNENQVSQSKLDSLENRVMDCLDCHNRPSHNYNTPQNFVDKLISAGKISKTLPGIKKVAMEVLYPEYSTKDSAFMAISEKVNAFYNSNYPDIVISRKSDIGNAVAEIQNGYASNIFPYMKASWKHYPNNIGHMEFDGCFRCHNDRHATASGKVISKDCNLCHTILAQGTPDSMQYSNAFVPLEFKHPVDIDDAWRTELCSSCHSQLY
;
A
#
# COMPACT_ATOMS: atom_id res chain seq x y z
N MET A 1 41.56 -35.38 19.83
CA MET A 1 40.13 -35.48 20.17
C MET A 1 39.57 -36.74 19.48
N LYS A 2 39.18 -37.84 20.26
CA LYS A 2 38.64 -39.06 19.66
C LYS A 2 37.14 -38.95 19.54
N LEU A 3 36.61 -38.90 18.33
CA LEU A 3 35.16 -38.91 18.04
C LEU A 3 34.62 -40.35 18.13
N PRO A 4 33.34 -40.53 18.55
CA PRO A 4 32.68 -41.82 18.55
C PRO A 4 32.72 -42.51 17.18
N SER A 5 32.98 -43.84 17.16
CA SER A 5 33.01 -44.61 15.92
C SER A 5 31.75 -44.52 15.07
N SER A 6 30.59 -44.30 15.73
CA SER A 6 29.28 -44.15 15.08
C SER A 6 29.19 -42.93 14.14
N ILE A 7 30.04 -41.91 14.32
CA ILE A 7 30.08 -40.72 13.44
C ILE A 7 30.92 -41.00 12.19
N LYS A 8 31.81 -42.03 12.21
CA LYS A 8 32.68 -42.37 11.08
C LYS A 8 31.91 -43.10 9.98
N ASN A 9 30.96 -42.44 9.38
CA ASN A 9 30.24 -42.92 8.20
C ASN A 9 30.05 -41.77 7.22
N TRP A 10 29.93 -42.08 5.96
CA TRP A 10 29.84 -41.07 4.88
C TRP A 10 28.68 -40.11 5.05
N VAL A 11 27.51 -40.59 5.52
CA VAL A 11 26.30 -39.74 5.71
C VAL A 11 26.52 -38.68 6.80
N SER A 12 27.09 -39.09 7.96
CA SER A 12 27.39 -38.14 9.04
C SER A 12 28.48 -37.16 8.68
N ILE A 13 29.53 -37.63 7.97
CA ILE A 13 30.64 -36.77 7.49
C ILE A 13 30.13 -35.75 6.49
N THR A 14 29.36 -36.18 5.48
CA THR A 14 28.75 -35.28 4.51
C THR A 14 27.85 -34.26 5.16
N GLY A 15 27.02 -34.68 6.13
CA GLY A 15 26.18 -33.78 6.91
C GLY A 15 26.98 -32.73 7.70
N ALA A 16 28.09 -33.14 8.32
CA ALA A 16 28.95 -32.21 9.06
C ALA A 16 29.66 -31.22 8.13
N ILE A 17 30.20 -31.68 6.99
CA ILE A 17 30.81 -30.79 5.99
C ILE A 17 29.81 -29.79 5.45
N LEU A 18 28.59 -30.23 5.10
CA LEU A 18 27.53 -29.37 4.59
C LEU A 18 27.14 -28.31 5.63
N ALA A 19 26.97 -28.70 6.89
CA ALA A 19 26.61 -27.77 7.97
C ALA A 19 27.71 -26.72 8.21
N ILE A 20 28.98 -27.14 8.30
CA ILE A 20 30.11 -26.23 8.55
C ILE A 20 30.31 -25.29 7.37
N PHE A 21 30.22 -25.78 6.13
CA PHE A 21 30.35 -24.96 4.94
C PHE A 21 29.26 -23.88 4.87
N ASN A 22 28.00 -24.26 5.08
CA ASN A 22 26.91 -23.27 5.08
C ASN A 22 27.05 -22.27 6.24
N LEU A 23 27.45 -22.68 7.43
CA LEU A 23 27.70 -21.77 8.55
C LEU A 23 28.82 -20.77 8.22
N ALA A 24 29.92 -21.22 7.66
CA ALA A 24 31.02 -20.33 7.25
C ALA A 24 30.57 -19.36 6.15
N THR A 25 29.77 -19.82 5.20
CA THR A 25 29.21 -18.99 4.14
C THR A 25 28.24 -17.93 4.69
N ILE A 26 27.35 -18.31 5.63
CA ILE A 26 26.44 -17.37 6.29
C ILE A 26 27.23 -16.28 7.02
N LEU A 27 28.22 -16.65 7.82
CA LEU A 27 29.03 -15.69 8.56
C LEU A 27 29.81 -14.76 7.63
N SER A 28 30.41 -15.30 6.57
CA SER A 28 31.16 -14.52 5.58
C SER A 28 30.26 -13.51 4.86
N LEU A 29 29.11 -13.96 4.36
CA LEU A 29 28.17 -13.09 3.67
C LEU A 29 27.53 -12.05 4.61
N PHE A 30 27.27 -12.42 5.85
CA PHE A 30 26.77 -11.49 6.88
C PHE A 30 27.78 -10.37 7.17
N ILE A 31 29.05 -10.74 7.37
CA ILE A 31 30.14 -9.76 7.58
C ILE A 31 30.32 -8.85 6.36
N LEU A 32 30.36 -9.42 5.15
CA LEU A 32 30.48 -8.65 3.91
C LEU A 32 29.31 -7.70 3.71
N SER A 33 28.08 -8.15 3.95
CA SER A 33 26.88 -7.35 3.82
C SER A 33 26.84 -6.20 4.86
N SER A 34 27.31 -6.47 6.11
CA SER A 34 27.28 -5.48 7.19
C SER A 34 28.38 -4.43 7.08
N LEU A 35 29.59 -4.80 6.59
CA LEU A 35 30.75 -3.89 6.55
C LEU A 35 30.90 -3.15 5.22
N PHE A 36 30.48 -3.75 4.10
CA PHE A 36 30.77 -3.24 2.76
C PHE A 36 29.53 -2.92 1.93
N GLU A 37 28.30 -2.97 2.53
CA GLU A 37 27.03 -2.85 1.82
C GLU A 37 26.97 -3.77 0.57
N PHE A 38 27.71 -4.89 0.65
CA PHE A 38 27.86 -5.82 -0.45
C PHE A 38 26.61 -6.65 -0.65
N GLY A 39 26.07 -6.60 -1.86
CA GLY A 39 25.00 -7.49 -2.29
C GLY A 39 23.71 -6.77 -2.62
N GLY A 40 23.14 -7.10 -3.77
CA GLY A 40 21.80 -6.62 -4.19
C GLY A 40 20.70 -7.16 -3.29
N SER A 41 19.47 -6.71 -3.55
CA SER A 41 18.25 -6.97 -2.76
C SER A 41 17.98 -8.44 -2.41
N TYR A 42 18.59 -9.40 -3.10
CA TYR A 42 18.36 -10.84 -2.90
C TYR A 42 19.35 -11.54 -1.96
N ILE A 43 20.43 -10.88 -1.56
CA ILE A 43 21.46 -11.53 -0.73
C ILE A 43 20.94 -11.87 0.67
N GLY A 44 20.04 -11.05 1.20
CA GLY A 44 19.37 -11.32 2.48
C GLY A 44 18.52 -12.60 2.44
N LEU A 45 17.85 -12.88 1.33
CA LEU A 45 17.10 -14.12 1.15
C LEU A 45 18.03 -15.35 1.23
N PHE A 46 19.21 -15.26 0.63
CA PHE A 46 20.21 -16.32 0.67
C PHE A 46 20.75 -16.55 2.08
N ILE A 47 21.15 -15.46 2.76
CA ILE A 47 21.74 -15.52 4.12
C ILE A 47 20.74 -16.06 5.14
N TYR A 48 19.47 -15.59 5.11
CA TYR A 48 18.50 -15.83 6.18
C TYR A 48 17.51 -16.96 5.90
N MET A 49 17.39 -17.45 4.67
CA MET A 49 16.44 -18.52 4.32
C MET A 49 17.09 -19.72 3.66
N VAL A 50 17.85 -19.51 2.56
CA VAL A 50 18.39 -20.63 1.76
C VAL A 50 19.51 -21.36 2.49
N LEU A 51 20.55 -20.65 2.89
CA LEU A 51 21.73 -21.25 3.55
C LEU A 51 21.39 -21.90 4.90
N PRO A 52 20.57 -21.31 5.78
CA PRO A 52 20.14 -21.97 7.02
C PRO A 52 19.35 -23.27 6.78
N ALA A 53 18.52 -23.33 5.72
CA ALA A 53 17.81 -24.57 5.37
C ALA A 53 18.79 -25.70 5.00
N PHE A 54 19.81 -25.42 4.20
CA PHE A 54 20.87 -26.40 3.87
C PHE A 54 21.72 -26.75 5.10
N MET A 55 21.98 -25.79 5.99
CA MET A 55 22.69 -26.05 7.24
C MET A 55 21.91 -27.02 8.14
N ILE A 56 20.60 -26.77 8.34
CA ILE A 56 19.70 -27.65 9.11
C ILE A 56 19.65 -29.03 8.47
N PHE A 57 19.52 -29.13 7.16
CA PHE A 57 19.56 -30.40 6.47
C PHE A 57 20.87 -31.17 6.74
N GLY A 58 22.02 -30.49 6.66
CA GLY A 58 23.32 -31.07 7.02
C GLY A 58 23.38 -31.56 8.47
N LEU A 59 22.86 -30.79 9.41
CA LEU A 59 22.78 -31.18 10.84
C LEU A 59 21.90 -32.41 11.05
N LEU A 60 20.79 -32.54 10.32
CA LEU A 60 19.90 -33.71 10.40
C LEU A 60 20.54 -34.98 9.82
N LEU A 61 21.41 -34.85 8.81
CA LEU A 61 22.14 -36.02 8.26
C LEU A 61 23.09 -36.66 9.29
N ILE A 62 23.63 -35.91 10.25
CA ILE A 62 24.54 -36.45 11.27
C ILE A 62 23.88 -37.55 12.13
N PRO A 63 22.75 -37.29 12.83
CA PRO A 63 22.09 -38.34 13.64
C PRO A 63 21.48 -39.43 12.77
N ILE A 64 21.05 -39.13 11.54
CA ILE A 64 20.58 -40.14 10.59
C ILE A 64 21.71 -41.12 10.26
N GLY A 65 22.88 -40.62 9.86
CA GLY A 65 24.05 -41.44 9.56
C GLY A 65 24.52 -42.25 10.79
N MET A 66 24.49 -41.66 11.99
CA MET A 66 24.77 -42.37 13.23
C MET A 66 23.81 -43.53 13.49
N ARG A 67 22.49 -43.34 13.24
CA ARG A 67 21.47 -44.38 13.36
C ARG A 67 21.67 -45.48 12.33
N LEU A 68 21.94 -45.13 11.07
CA LEU A 68 22.19 -46.12 10.04
C LEU A 68 23.43 -46.98 10.35
N ASN A 69 24.54 -46.35 10.77
CA ASN A 69 25.76 -47.05 11.16
C ASN A 69 25.53 -47.99 12.38
N ARG A 70 24.78 -47.52 13.37
CA ARG A 70 24.41 -48.37 14.50
C ARG A 70 23.45 -49.49 14.11
N ALA A 71 22.54 -49.29 13.18
CA ALA A 71 21.63 -50.31 12.68
C ALA A 71 22.37 -51.36 11.88
N GLN A 72 23.39 -50.96 11.13
CA GLN A 72 24.27 -51.86 10.38
C GLN A 72 25.15 -52.68 11.34
N ALA A 73 25.82 -52.04 12.28
CA ALA A 73 26.58 -52.75 13.36
C ALA A 73 25.72 -53.71 14.16
N ARG A 74 24.47 -53.38 14.47
CA ARG A 74 23.56 -54.32 15.15
C ARG A 74 23.09 -55.48 14.30
N ARG A 75 23.04 -55.35 12.98
CA ARG A 75 22.76 -56.46 12.06
C ARG A 75 23.94 -57.45 12.04
N GLU A 76 25.13 -56.91 12.18
CA GLU A 76 26.36 -57.72 12.27
C GLU A 76 26.53 -58.39 13.66
N GLU A 77 26.04 -57.72 14.75
CA GLU A 77 26.08 -58.28 16.13
C GLU A 77 24.86 -59.13 16.48
N ALA A 78 23.79 -59.18 15.68
CA ALA A 78 22.50 -59.83 15.99
C ALA A 78 22.55 -61.39 15.97
N ALA A 79 23.69 -61.95 16.23
CA ALA A 79 23.84 -63.39 16.49
C ALA A 79 23.75 -63.78 17.98
N GLY A 80 23.37 -62.92 18.93
CA GLY A 80 23.13 -63.48 20.24
C GLY A 80 23.23 -62.69 21.53
N GLU A 81 22.96 -61.37 21.63
CA GLU A 81 23.03 -60.72 22.96
C GLU A 81 21.81 -59.89 23.41
N VAL A 82 21.54 -59.93 24.72
CA VAL A 82 20.46 -59.23 25.44
C VAL A 82 20.66 -57.72 25.36
N ARG A 83 19.59 -57.01 25.01
CA ARG A 83 19.53 -55.56 24.81
C ARG A 83 19.72 -54.79 26.13
N ASN A 84 20.93 -54.40 26.45
CA ASN A 84 21.21 -53.46 27.55
C ASN A 84 21.10 -52.02 27.06
N TRP A 85 20.56 -51.12 27.93
CA TRP A 85 20.57 -49.70 27.68
C TRP A 85 21.99 -49.19 27.48
N PRO A 86 22.25 -48.24 26.55
CA PRO A 86 23.60 -47.71 26.37
C PRO A 86 24.06 -46.99 27.66
N VAL A 87 25.12 -47.49 28.25
CA VAL A 87 25.76 -46.86 29.41
C VAL A 87 26.64 -45.72 28.90
N LEU A 88 26.34 -44.48 29.29
CA LEU A 88 27.15 -43.31 29.03
C LEU A 88 28.26 -43.23 30.09
N ASN A 89 29.42 -43.82 29.81
CA ASN A 89 30.57 -43.74 30.70
C ASN A 89 31.42 -42.51 30.41
N PHE A 90 31.27 -41.46 31.20
CA PHE A 90 32.03 -40.21 31.07
C PHE A 90 33.50 -40.31 31.46
N ASN A 91 33.94 -41.41 32.10
CA ASN A 91 35.36 -41.68 32.31
C ASN A 91 36.07 -42.12 31.03
N ASN A 92 35.33 -42.51 30.02
CA ASN A 92 35.88 -42.70 28.66
C ASN A 92 36.06 -41.39 27.98
N GLU A 93 37.32 -41.06 27.53
CA GLU A 93 37.63 -39.80 26.85
C GLU A 93 36.79 -39.53 25.62
N GLY A 94 36.48 -40.54 24.83
CA GLY A 94 35.67 -40.40 23.62
C GLY A 94 34.22 -40.01 23.94
N THR A 95 33.63 -40.60 24.96
CA THR A 95 32.26 -40.31 25.41
C THR A 95 32.18 -38.93 26.06
N ARG A 96 33.16 -38.58 26.90
CA ARG A 96 33.26 -37.25 27.54
C ARG A 96 33.41 -36.16 26.52
N ASN A 97 34.36 -36.28 25.57
CA ASN A 97 34.62 -35.32 24.52
C ASN A 97 33.40 -35.16 23.61
N ALA A 98 32.73 -36.25 23.23
CA ALA A 98 31.50 -36.21 22.46
C ALA A 98 30.37 -35.48 23.21
N GLY A 99 30.24 -35.71 24.50
CA GLY A 99 29.25 -35.05 25.38
C GLY A 99 29.53 -33.53 25.46
N LEU A 100 30.80 -33.14 25.68
CA LEU A 100 31.19 -31.73 25.74
C LEU A 100 30.95 -31.02 24.38
N ILE A 101 31.37 -31.65 23.28
CA ILE A 101 31.11 -31.11 21.93
C ILE A 101 29.61 -30.95 21.68
N PHE A 102 28.82 -31.95 22.07
CA PHE A 102 27.37 -31.90 21.90
C PHE A 102 26.76 -30.75 22.72
N ILE A 103 27.11 -30.60 24.00
CA ILE A 103 26.58 -29.57 24.87
C ILE A 103 27.01 -28.18 24.37
N PHE A 104 28.32 -27.95 24.24
CA PHE A 104 28.83 -26.63 23.80
C PHE A 104 28.42 -26.31 22.39
N GLY A 105 28.44 -27.29 21.48
CA GLY A 105 27.97 -27.12 20.12
C GLY A 105 26.46 -26.80 20.05
N THR A 106 25.65 -27.47 20.83
CA THR A 106 24.21 -27.20 20.90
C THR A 106 23.94 -25.79 21.46
N VAL A 107 24.59 -25.42 22.58
CA VAL A 107 24.42 -24.07 23.15
C VAL A 107 24.88 -23.00 22.16
N PHE A 108 26.01 -23.17 21.49
CA PHE A 108 26.52 -22.27 20.48
C PHE A 108 25.55 -22.14 19.29
N LEU A 109 25.03 -23.26 18.77
CA LEU A 109 24.04 -23.26 17.70
C LEU A 109 22.72 -22.61 18.10
N LEU A 110 22.26 -22.82 19.35
CA LEU A 110 21.07 -22.16 19.87
C LEU A 110 21.24 -20.66 19.95
N ILE A 111 22.41 -20.17 20.40
CA ILE A 111 22.71 -18.74 20.46
C ILE A 111 22.71 -18.13 19.05
N ILE A 112 23.45 -18.74 18.12
CA ILE A 112 23.53 -18.25 16.73
C ILE A 112 22.15 -18.31 16.05
N SER A 113 21.41 -19.41 16.24
CA SER A 113 20.06 -19.57 15.69
C SER A 113 19.11 -18.54 16.27
N SER A 114 19.21 -18.23 17.56
CA SER A 114 18.38 -17.21 18.21
C SER A 114 18.65 -15.82 17.64
N ILE A 115 19.94 -15.42 17.56
CA ILE A 115 20.34 -14.14 16.98
C ILE A 115 19.94 -14.07 15.51
N GLY A 116 20.26 -15.12 14.74
CA GLY A 116 19.94 -15.16 13.30
C GLY A 116 18.43 -15.13 13.03
N SER A 117 17.63 -15.80 13.86
CA SER A 117 16.16 -15.77 13.74
C SER A 117 15.61 -14.39 14.09
N TYR A 118 16.17 -13.72 15.09
CA TYR A 118 15.78 -12.37 15.49
C TYR A 118 16.07 -11.36 14.34
N GLU A 119 17.27 -11.39 13.82
CA GLU A 119 17.66 -10.51 12.70
C GLU A 119 16.87 -10.83 11.43
N ALA A 120 16.65 -12.10 11.12
CA ALA A 120 15.82 -12.50 9.98
C ALA A 120 14.36 -12.02 10.12
N PHE A 121 13.81 -12.09 11.33
CA PHE A 121 12.48 -11.58 11.62
C PHE A 121 12.42 -10.07 11.35
N HIS A 122 13.31 -9.28 11.96
CA HIS A 122 13.36 -7.83 11.76
C HIS A 122 13.59 -7.45 10.31
N TYR A 123 14.52 -8.11 9.62
CA TYR A 123 14.77 -7.84 8.21
C TYR A 123 13.54 -8.13 7.34
N THR A 124 12.86 -9.28 7.54
CA THR A 124 11.67 -9.63 6.73
C THR A 124 10.42 -8.80 7.06
N GLU A 125 10.48 -7.96 8.08
CA GLU A 125 9.42 -7.02 8.43
C GLU A 125 9.78 -5.57 8.11
N SER A 126 11.00 -5.33 7.61
CA SER A 126 11.43 -3.98 7.22
C SER A 126 10.74 -3.47 5.96
N VAL A 127 10.65 -2.15 5.85
CA VAL A 127 10.14 -1.46 4.65
C VAL A 127 11.02 -1.75 3.43
N GLU A 128 12.34 -1.85 3.65
CA GLU A 128 13.31 -2.18 2.62
C GLU A 128 13.11 -3.58 2.06
N PHE A 129 12.86 -4.57 2.90
CA PHE A 129 12.55 -5.93 2.45
C PHE A 129 11.28 -5.94 1.59
N CYS A 130 10.21 -5.35 2.07
CA CYS A 130 8.92 -5.35 1.37
C CYS A 130 8.97 -4.55 0.06
N GLY A 131 9.63 -3.39 0.06
CA GLY A 131 9.62 -2.45 -1.06
C GLY A 131 10.75 -2.66 -2.08
N LYS A 132 11.94 -3.14 -1.63
CA LYS A 132 13.12 -3.23 -2.50
C LYS A 132 13.47 -4.65 -2.95
N LEU A 133 13.05 -5.69 -2.22
CA LEU A 133 13.35 -7.07 -2.62
C LEU A 133 12.71 -7.43 -3.97
N CYS A 134 11.45 -7.02 -4.15
CA CYS A 134 10.70 -7.18 -5.40
C CYS A 134 10.62 -5.85 -6.17
N HIS A 135 11.73 -5.12 -6.27
CA HIS A 135 11.81 -3.72 -6.67
C HIS A 135 10.98 -3.33 -7.91
N LYS A 136 10.95 -4.15 -8.97
CA LYS A 136 10.15 -3.83 -10.16
C LYS A 136 8.65 -3.88 -9.92
N VAL A 137 8.18 -4.85 -9.16
CA VAL A 137 6.75 -5.05 -8.92
C VAL A 137 6.22 -4.12 -7.84
N MET A 138 7.06 -3.86 -6.81
CA MET A 138 6.68 -3.06 -5.64
C MET A 138 7.08 -1.59 -5.73
N GLU A 139 7.81 -1.17 -6.79
CA GLU A 139 8.23 0.23 -6.93
C GLU A 139 7.06 1.21 -6.86
N PRO A 140 5.91 0.98 -7.53
CA PRO A 140 4.78 1.92 -7.45
C PRO A 140 4.29 2.13 -6.02
N GLU A 141 4.08 1.04 -5.27
CA GLU A 141 3.64 1.07 -3.88
C GLU A 141 4.69 1.67 -2.95
N PHE A 142 5.96 1.34 -3.16
CA PHE A 142 7.07 1.85 -2.37
C PHE A 142 7.27 3.36 -2.55
N VAL A 143 7.24 3.85 -3.78
CA VAL A 143 7.38 5.29 -4.08
C VAL A 143 6.20 6.08 -3.52
N THR A 144 4.97 5.61 -3.76
CA THR A 144 3.76 6.30 -3.26
C THR A 144 3.65 6.25 -1.72
N TYR A 145 4.13 5.17 -1.08
CA TYR A 145 4.22 5.07 0.38
C TYR A 145 5.09 6.19 0.98
N HIS A 146 6.26 6.45 0.43
CA HIS A 146 7.15 7.53 0.89
C HIS A 146 6.58 8.93 0.67
N GLY A 147 5.61 9.10 -0.21
CA GLY A 147 4.85 10.34 -0.38
C GLY A 147 3.56 10.42 0.44
N SER A 148 3.29 9.44 1.31
CA SER A 148 2.04 9.35 2.07
C SER A 148 2.16 9.86 3.51
N SER A 149 1.01 10.14 4.13
CA SER A 149 0.94 10.46 5.56
C SER A 149 1.34 9.29 6.47
N HIS A 150 1.42 8.07 5.93
CA HIS A 150 1.80 6.86 6.64
C HIS A 150 3.24 6.39 6.34
N GLU A 151 4.11 7.24 5.79
CA GLU A 151 5.51 6.92 5.44
C GLU A 151 6.37 6.38 6.61
N ARG A 152 5.91 6.60 7.87
CA ARG A 152 6.57 6.12 9.09
C ARG A 152 5.91 4.88 9.70
N VAL A 153 4.84 4.38 9.09
CA VAL A 153 4.14 3.17 9.53
C VAL A 153 4.64 2.01 8.70
N ALA A 154 5.29 1.04 9.35
CA ALA A 154 5.87 -0.10 8.63
C ALA A 154 4.80 -0.87 7.83
N CYS A 155 5.18 -1.40 6.65
CA CYS A 155 4.28 -2.14 5.77
C CYS A 155 3.55 -3.28 6.50
N VAL A 156 4.26 -3.96 7.40
CA VAL A 156 3.73 -5.09 8.18
C VAL A 156 2.58 -4.72 9.13
N GLU A 157 2.50 -3.47 9.58
CA GLU A 157 1.42 -3.03 10.47
C GLU A 157 0.05 -3.11 9.79
N CYS A 158 0.00 -2.86 8.49
CA CYS A 158 -1.22 -2.96 7.68
C CYS A 158 -1.37 -4.33 7.01
N HIS A 159 -0.28 -4.90 6.47
CA HIS A 159 -0.34 -6.09 5.62
C HIS A 159 -0.17 -7.42 6.37
N VAL A 160 0.47 -7.41 7.54
CA VAL A 160 0.66 -8.60 8.37
C VAL A 160 -0.15 -8.49 9.66
N GLY A 161 0.06 -7.41 10.42
CA GLY A 161 -0.60 -7.14 11.68
C GLY A 161 -0.22 -8.13 12.79
N ALA A 162 -0.85 -8.01 13.97
CA ALA A 162 -0.57 -8.85 15.13
C ALA A 162 -1.32 -10.19 15.07
N GLY A 163 -0.69 -11.26 15.63
CA GLY A 163 -1.28 -12.58 15.78
C GLY A 163 -0.63 -13.65 14.92
N ALA A 164 -0.37 -14.82 15.53
CA ALA A 164 0.36 -15.94 14.90
C ALA A 164 -0.33 -16.46 13.62
N SER A 165 -1.66 -16.53 13.60
CA SER A 165 -2.42 -17.01 12.45
C SER A 165 -2.27 -16.08 11.23
N TRP A 166 -2.32 -14.78 11.44
CA TRP A 166 -2.11 -13.79 10.39
C TRP A 166 -0.65 -13.75 9.92
N TYR A 167 0.29 -13.89 10.84
CA TYR A 167 1.71 -13.98 10.51
C TYR A 167 2.00 -15.17 9.59
N VAL A 168 1.54 -16.37 9.94
CA VAL A 168 1.73 -17.56 9.09
C VAL A 168 1.06 -17.39 7.73
N LYS A 169 -0.18 -16.89 7.70
CA LYS A 169 -0.92 -16.65 6.45
C LYS A 169 -0.17 -15.66 5.53
N SER A 170 0.36 -14.57 6.10
CA SER A 170 1.12 -13.57 5.33
C SER A 170 2.44 -14.12 4.80
N LYS A 171 3.19 -14.90 5.60
CA LYS A 171 4.46 -15.52 5.14
C LYS A 171 4.23 -16.56 4.04
N LEU A 172 3.16 -17.36 4.12
CA LEU A 172 2.78 -18.29 3.04
C LEU A 172 2.36 -17.54 1.76
N SER A 173 1.57 -16.47 1.90
CA SER A 173 1.24 -15.59 0.78
C SER A 173 2.49 -14.94 0.18
N GLY A 174 3.40 -14.45 1.02
CA GLY A 174 4.68 -13.88 0.61
C GLY A 174 5.55 -14.85 -0.18
N LEU A 175 5.60 -16.12 0.23
CA LEU A 175 6.32 -17.16 -0.50
C LEU A 175 5.75 -17.37 -1.92
N TYR A 176 4.42 -17.36 -2.05
CA TYR A 176 3.78 -17.41 -3.37
C TYR A 176 4.09 -16.16 -4.21
N GLN A 177 4.15 -14.97 -3.59
CA GLN A 177 4.52 -13.73 -4.27
C GLN A 177 5.95 -13.79 -4.81
N VAL A 178 6.92 -14.30 -4.02
CA VAL A 178 8.30 -14.55 -4.48
C VAL A 178 8.30 -15.47 -5.69
N TYR A 179 7.59 -16.59 -5.63
CA TYR A 179 7.45 -17.49 -6.78
C TYR A 179 6.85 -16.78 -8.00
N SER A 180 5.80 -15.97 -7.81
CA SER A 180 5.13 -15.25 -8.90
C SER A 180 6.05 -14.23 -9.57
N VAL A 181 6.90 -13.55 -8.79
CA VAL A 181 7.90 -12.61 -9.34
C VAL A 181 8.98 -13.36 -10.12
N LEU A 182 9.54 -14.42 -9.57
CA LEU A 182 10.59 -15.21 -10.24
C LEU A 182 10.08 -15.90 -11.51
N ALA A 183 8.81 -16.34 -11.51
CA ALA A 183 8.17 -17.01 -12.65
C ALA A 183 7.44 -16.04 -13.60
N HIS A 184 7.51 -14.72 -13.38
CA HIS A 184 6.79 -13.69 -14.14
C HIS A 184 5.28 -13.94 -14.24
N LYS A 185 4.65 -14.41 -13.15
CA LYS A 185 3.21 -14.77 -13.10
C LYS A 185 2.34 -13.73 -12.38
N TYR A 186 2.87 -12.55 -12.09
CA TYR A 186 2.09 -11.48 -11.48
C TYR A 186 1.29 -10.71 -12.53
N PRO A 187 0.04 -10.30 -12.23
CA PRO A 187 -0.76 -9.47 -13.14
C PRO A 187 -0.26 -8.01 -13.17
N THR A 188 -0.49 -7.32 -14.28
CA THR A 188 -0.25 -5.90 -14.44
C THR A 188 -1.50 -5.21 -15.02
N PRO A 189 -2.14 -4.32 -14.28
CA PRO A 189 -1.85 -3.90 -12.90
C PRO A 189 -2.17 -4.99 -11.87
N ILE A 190 -1.65 -4.84 -10.65
CA ILE A 190 -1.99 -5.73 -9.53
C ILE A 190 -3.44 -5.47 -9.12
N PRO A 191 -4.32 -6.50 -9.04
CA PRO A 191 -5.72 -6.31 -8.70
C PRO A 191 -5.92 -5.72 -7.30
N THR A 192 -6.90 -4.84 -7.17
CA THR A 192 -7.35 -4.29 -5.90
C THR A 192 -8.87 -4.34 -5.82
N PRO A 193 -9.42 -4.52 -4.62
CA PRO A 193 -8.79 -4.62 -3.29
C PRO A 193 -8.04 -5.95 -3.11
N ILE A 194 -7.02 -5.94 -2.23
CA ILE A 194 -6.25 -7.16 -1.92
C ILE A 194 -7.10 -8.11 -1.09
N ALA A 195 -7.27 -9.36 -1.58
CA ALA A 195 -8.16 -10.35 -0.98
C ALA A 195 -7.81 -10.78 0.46
N ASN A 196 -6.55 -10.65 0.89
CA ASN A 196 -6.07 -11.17 2.16
C ASN A 196 -5.66 -10.09 3.17
N LEU A 197 -6.15 -8.83 3.02
CA LEU A 197 -5.98 -7.81 4.04
C LEU A 197 -6.79 -8.13 5.30
N ARG A 198 -6.23 -7.76 6.46
CA ARG A 198 -6.98 -7.79 7.73
C ARG A 198 -8.19 -6.85 7.66
N PRO A 199 -9.24 -7.12 8.45
CA PRO A 199 -10.32 -6.18 8.62
C PRO A 199 -9.77 -4.78 8.98
N ALA A 200 -10.27 -3.74 8.31
CA ALA A 200 -9.78 -2.37 8.48
C ALA A 200 -9.86 -1.90 9.94
N ARG A 201 -10.90 -2.28 10.66
CA ARG A 201 -11.06 -1.93 12.08
C ARG A 201 -9.90 -2.47 12.92
N GLU A 202 -9.50 -3.72 12.74
CA GLU A 202 -8.40 -4.31 13.50
C GLU A 202 -7.03 -3.67 13.21
N THR A 203 -6.90 -3.00 12.09
CA THR A 203 -5.67 -2.33 11.66
C THR A 203 -5.69 -0.84 11.95
N CYS A 204 -6.70 -0.13 11.45
CA CYS A 204 -6.76 1.34 11.48
C CYS A 204 -7.13 1.86 12.88
N GLU A 205 -8.05 1.18 13.59
CA GLU A 205 -8.54 1.63 14.89
C GLU A 205 -7.49 1.52 16.02
N LYS A 206 -6.35 0.89 15.78
CA LYS A 206 -5.20 0.95 16.72
C LYS A 206 -4.69 2.39 16.93
N CYS A 207 -4.79 3.23 15.90
CA CYS A 207 -4.35 4.62 15.93
C CYS A 207 -5.51 5.61 15.67
N HIS A 208 -6.52 5.20 14.90
CA HIS A 208 -7.65 6.01 14.45
C HIS A 208 -8.97 5.43 14.96
N TRP A 209 -9.29 5.54 16.23
CA TRP A 209 -10.57 5.03 16.73
C TRP A 209 -11.72 6.03 16.55
N PRO A 210 -12.93 5.54 16.25
CA PRO A 210 -14.08 6.37 15.85
C PRO A 210 -14.48 7.46 16.83
N GLU A 211 -14.29 7.26 18.13
CA GLU A 211 -14.62 8.24 19.17
C GLU A 211 -13.80 9.53 19.10
N LYS A 212 -12.64 9.48 18.40
CA LYS A 212 -11.84 10.69 18.14
C LYS A 212 -12.30 11.52 16.95
N PHE A 213 -13.24 11.04 16.15
CA PHE A 213 -13.78 11.79 15.01
C PHE A 213 -14.95 12.67 15.44
N TYR A 214 -14.67 13.75 16.18
CA TYR A 214 -15.68 14.69 16.66
C TYR A 214 -15.41 16.14 16.27
N HIS A 215 -14.32 16.41 15.56
CA HIS A 215 -13.96 17.76 15.13
C HIS A 215 -14.32 18.01 13.66
N ARG A 216 -14.58 19.29 13.37
CA ARG A 216 -14.55 19.80 12.00
C ARG A 216 -13.10 20.12 11.63
N LYS A 217 -12.71 19.89 10.38
CA LYS A 217 -11.37 20.18 9.87
C LYS A 217 -11.46 21.17 8.73
N ILE A 218 -10.59 22.18 8.76
CA ILE A 218 -10.44 23.07 7.61
C ILE A 218 -9.52 22.39 6.61
N LYS A 219 -9.94 22.36 5.34
CA LYS A 219 -9.15 21.94 4.20
C LYS A 219 -9.08 23.11 3.23
N ILE A 220 -7.89 23.53 2.87
CA ILE A 220 -7.63 24.53 1.84
C ILE A 220 -7.19 23.78 0.60
N GLU A 221 -7.88 24.00 -0.50
CA GLU A 221 -7.50 23.48 -1.81
C GLU A 221 -7.10 24.66 -2.68
N GLU A 222 -5.91 24.55 -3.25
CA GLU A 222 -5.36 25.47 -4.22
C GLU A 222 -5.26 24.74 -5.56
N SER A 223 -5.80 25.35 -6.60
CA SER A 223 -5.75 24.84 -7.96
C SER A 223 -5.40 25.96 -8.93
N PHE A 224 -4.94 25.62 -10.11
CA PHE A 224 -4.54 26.59 -11.13
C PHE A 224 -5.28 26.29 -12.43
N LEU A 225 -5.84 27.34 -13.06
CA LEU A 225 -6.44 27.21 -14.37
C LEU A 225 -5.37 27.00 -15.45
N ALA A 226 -5.76 26.34 -16.53
CA ALA A 226 -4.88 26.11 -17.67
C ALA A 226 -4.89 27.31 -18.66
N ASP A 227 -4.84 28.50 -18.11
CA ASP A 227 -4.73 29.76 -18.84
C ASP A 227 -3.28 30.30 -18.87
N ASP A 228 -3.04 31.37 -19.58
CA ASP A 228 -1.70 31.96 -19.69
C ASP A 228 -1.18 32.53 -18.36
N LEU A 229 -2.09 32.89 -17.44
CA LEU A 229 -1.74 33.46 -16.15
C LEU A 229 -1.59 32.39 -15.08
N ASN A 230 -1.94 31.12 -15.36
CA ASN A 230 -2.10 30.07 -14.38
C ASN A 230 -2.93 30.57 -13.19
N THR A 231 -4.14 31.07 -13.48
CA THR A 231 -4.98 31.78 -12.51
C THR A 231 -5.26 30.89 -11.31
N GLU A 232 -4.82 31.35 -10.15
CA GLU A 232 -4.96 30.63 -8.90
C GLU A 232 -6.40 30.66 -8.39
N GLN A 233 -6.93 29.52 -8.04
CA GLN A 233 -8.24 29.35 -7.41
C GLN A 233 -8.06 28.72 -6.03
N VAL A 234 -8.69 29.29 -5.03
CA VAL A 234 -8.62 28.85 -3.64
C VAL A 234 -10.01 28.56 -3.13
N ILE A 235 -10.19 27.43 -2.48
CA ILE A 235 -11.40 27.08 -1.79
C ILE A 235 -11.10 26.61 -0.37
N HIS A 236 -11.77 27.20 0.63
CA HIS A 236 -11.68 26.80 2.01
C HIS A 236 -12.92 25.98 2.39
N LEU A 237 -12.70 24.73 2.70
CA LEU A 237 -13.74 23.78 3.09
C LEU A 237 -13.67 23.49 4.58
N GLN A 238 -14.79 23.55 5.27
CA GLN A 238 -14.93 23.00 6.60
C GLN A 238 -15.53 21.62 6.51
N MET A 239 -14.67 20.60 6.62
CA MET A 239 -15.06 19.19 6.57
C MET A 239 -15.78 18.77 7.84
N LYS A 240 -16.96 18.18 7.72
CA LYS A 240 -17.73 17.60 8.83
C LYS A 240 -17.26 16.18 9.10
N THR A 241 -16.22 16.01 9.90
CA THR A 241 -15.56 14.71 10.11
C THR A 241 -16.15 13.88 11.25
N SER A 242 -17.17 14.37 11.97
CA SER A 242 -17.75 13.66 13.10
C SER A 242 -18.42 12.32 12.72
N SER A 243 -18.44 11.39 13.67
CA SER A 243 -19.09 10.08 13.53
C SER A 243 -20.47 10.03 14.21
N LYS A 244 -20.75 10.96 15.13
CA LYS A 244 -22.03 11.01 15.86
C LYS A 244 -22.28 12.41 16.40
N MET A 245 -23.55 12.70 16.69
CA MET A 245 -23.93 13.90 17.44
C MET A 245 -23.33 13.85 18.85
N THR A 246 -22.66 14.92 19.24
CA THR A 246 -22.16 15.10 20.60
C THR A 246 -23.15 15.97 21.39
N SER A 247 -23.03 15.94 22.72
CA SER A 247 -23.82 16.83 23.63
C SER A 247 -23.60 18.32 23.32
N GLY A 248 -22.55 18.68 22.59
CA GLY A 248 -22.28 20.04 22.10
C GLY A 248 -23.01 20.43 20.81
N GLY A 249 -23.92 19.61 20.29
CA GLY A 249 -24.72 19.92 19.10
C GLY A 249 -24.01 19.79 17.79
N MET A 250 -22.87 19.05 17.72
CA MET A 250 -22.19 18.75 16.45
C MET A 250 -23.01 17.75 15.64
N GLU A 251 -23.26 18.10 14.39
CA GLU A 251 -24.02 17.29 13.45
C GLU A 251 -23.24 16.02 13.06
N ASN A 252 -23.97 14.98 12.63
CA ASN A 252 -23.40 13.82 11.98
C ASN A 252 -22.62 14.26 10.74
N GLY A 253 -21.42 13.68 10.56
CA GLY A 253 -20.56 13.97 9.43
C GLY A 253 -20.19 12.71 8.64
N ILE A 254 -19.14 12.79 7.83
CA ILE A 254 -18.75 11.74 6.92
C ILE A 254 -18.41 10.41 7.62
N HIS A 255 -17.97 10.41 8.88
CA HIS A 255 -17.72 9.19 9.64
C HIS A 255 -18.95 8.56 10.29
N GLN A 256 -20.15 9.11 10.03
CA GLN A 256 -21.42 8.44 10.40
C GLN A 256 -21.52 7.03 9.80
N HIS A 257 -20.89 6.79 8.64
CA HIS A 257 -20.85 5.50 7.99
C HIS A 257 -20.19 4.38 8.81
N ILE A 258 -19.30 4.73 9.75
CA ILE A 258 -18.59 3.80 10.64
C ILE A 258 -19.00 3.93 12.10
N ASN A 259 -20.06 4.71 12.38
CA ASN A 259 -20.62 4.86 13.73
C ASN A 259 -21.05 3.47 14.24
N PRO A 260 -20.70 3.08 15.50
CA PRO A 260 -21.13 1.82 16.10
C PRO A 260 -22.63 1.58 16.15
N ASP A 261 -23.43 2.66 16.15
CA ASP A 261 -24.90 2.61 16.19
C ASP A 261 -25.52 2.45 14.78
N VAL A 262 -24.71 2.40 13.74
CA VAL A 262 -25.14 2.38 12.33
C VAL A 262 -24.44 1.25 11.60
N ARG A 263 -25.16 0.58 10.71
CA ARG A 263 -24.61 -0.41 9.78
C ARG A 263 -24.99 -0.03 8.37
N ILE A 264 -23.99 0.20 7.55
CA ILE A 264 -24.14 0.40 6.11
C ILE A 264 -23.68 -0.86 5.41
N GLU A 265 -24.56 -1.43 4.61
CA GLU A 265 -24.27 -2.59 3.77
C GLU A 265 -24.45 -2.18 2.31
N TYR A 266 -23.61 -2.69 1.43
CA TYR A 266 -23.75 -2.39 0.01
C TYR A 266 -23.33 -3.58 -0.85
N LYS A 267 -23.79 -3.56 -2.10
CA LYS A 267 -23.42 -4.52 -3.14
C LYS A 267 -22.80 -3.79 -4.33
N THR A 268 -21.84 -4.40 -4.98
CA THR A 268 -21.14 -3.81 -6.11
C THR A 268 -21.10 -4.77 -7.29
N THR A 269 -21.16 -4.22 -8.49
CA THR A 269 -21.04 -4.98 -9.74
C THR A 269 -19.64 -4.89 -10.35
N SER A 270 -18.78 -4.04 -9.80
CA SER A 270 -17.40 -3.86 -10.25
C SER A 270 -16.39 -4.35 -9.21
N ASP A 271 -15.34 -5.03 -9.66
CA ASP A 271 -14.27 -5.57 -8.79
C ASP A 271 -13.58 -4.47 -7.98
N ASN A 272 -13.40 -3.28 -8.56
CA ASN A 272 -12.81 -2.11 -7.91
C ASN A 272 -13.80 -1.29 -7.08
N ARG A 273 -15.06 -1.78 -6.90
CA ARG A 273 -16.13 -1.17 -6.08
C ARG A 273 -16.53 0.25 -6.50
N GLN A 274 -16.46 0.53 -7.80
CA GLN A 274 -16.86 1.86 -8.30
C GLN A 274 -18.35 1.95 -8.62
N VAL A 275 -19.02 0.83 -8.95
CA VAL A 275 -20.46 0.80 -9.28
C VAL A 275 -21.21 0.10 -8.16
N ILE A 276 -22.07 0.83 -7.47
CA ILE A 276 -22.81 0.38 -6.28
C ILE A 276 -24.32 0.49 -6.57
N PRO A 277 -24.98 -0.55 -7.05
CA PRO A 277 -26.42 -0.49 -7.39
C PRO A 277 -27.36 -0.58 -6.18
N TRP A 278 -26.85 -0.96 -5.00
CA TRP A 278 -27.68 -1.22 -3.82
C TRP A 278 -26.95 -0.88 -2.53
N VAL A 279 -27.66 -0.18 -1.66
CA VAL A 279 -27.18 0.23 -0.32
C VAL A 279 -28.29 -0.03 0.70
N LYS A 280 -27.94 -0.57 1.86
CA LYS A 280 -28.82 -0.72 3.01
C LYS A 280 -28.28 0.02 4.21
N TYR A 281 -29.06 0.95 4.72
CA TYR A 281 -28.80 1.60 6.01
C TYR A 281 -29.58 0.88 7.10
N THR A 282 -28.96 0.62 8.24
CA THR A 282 -29.62 0.07 9.43
C THR A 282 -29.21 0.86 10.67
N ASN A 283 -30.17 1.40 11.39
CA ASN A 283 -29.96 1.95 12.73
C ASN A 283 -30.01 0.79 13.73
N LEU A 284 -28.89 0.47 14.36
CA LEU A 284 -28.76 -0.69 15.26
C LEU A 284 -29.46 -0.50 16.62
N LYS A 285 -29.74 0.76 17.02
CA LYS A 285 -30.48 1.07 18.25
C LYS A 285 -31.99 0.88 18.10
N THR A 286 -32.54 1.29 16.97
CA THR A 286 -33.96 1.23 16.70
C THR A 286 -34.39 0.03 15.89
N GLY A 287 -33.44 -0.65 15.22
CA GLY A 287 -33.71 -1.75 14.29
C GLY A 287 -34.29 -1.31 12.94
N VAL A 288 -34.50 0.01 12.74
CA VAL A 288 -35.04 0.55 11.48
C VAL A 288 -34.01 0.38 10.35
N SER A 289 -34.45 -0.17 9.24
CA SER A 289 -33.65 -0.35 8.02
C SER A 289 -34.28 0.33 6.83
N GLU A 290 -33.45 0.92 5.98
CA GLU A 290 -33.86 1.53 4.70
C GLU A 290 -32.96 0.96 3.58
N VAL A 291 -33.56 0.63 2.47
CA VAL A 291 -32.87 0.10 1.29
C VAL A 291 -32.98 1.12 0.16
N TYR A 292 -31.84 1.45 -0.42
CA TYR A 292 -31.70 2.38 -1.53
C TYR A 292 -31.17 1.63 -2.75
N THR A 293 -31.76 1.89 -3.91
CA THR A 293 -31.34 1.34 -5.20
C THR A 293 -31.00 2.46 -6.16
N ASP A 294 -29.93 2.28 -6.94
CA ASP A 294 -29.56 3.24 -7.97
C ASP A 294 -30.55 3.13 -9.14
N ASN A 295 -31.25 4.22 -9.45
CA ASN A 295 -32.27 4.27 -10.49
C ASN A 295 -31.69 4.19 -11.92
N GLU A 296 -30.42 4.53 -12.10
CA GLU A 296 -29.73 4.46 -13.40
C GLU A 296 -28.98 3.15 -13.59
N ASN A 297 -28.34 2.62 -12.54
CA ASN A 297 -27.57 1.38 -12.60
C ASN A 297 -28.38 0.20 -12.03
N GLN A 298 -29.62 0.06 -12.48
CA GLN A 298 -30.47 -1.03 -12.03
C GLN A 298 -29.93 -2.40 -12.46
N VAL A 299 -29.97 -3.33 -11.55
CA VAL A 299 -29.63 -4.74 -11.79
C VAL A 299 -30.81 -5.63 -11.42
N SER A 300 -30.97 -6.75 -12.11
CA SER A 300 -32.03 -7.71 -11.79
C SER A 300 -31.89 -8.25 -10.38
N GLN A 301 -33.00 -8.62 -9.74
CA GLN A 301 -32.99 -9.19 -8.39
C GLN A 301 -32.10 -10.43 -8.29
N SER A 302 -32.15 -11.32 -9.30
CA SER A 302 -31.28 -12.50 -9.36
C SER A 302 -29.79 -12.14 -9.37
N LYS A 303 -29.41 -11.07 -10.06
CA LYS A 303 -28.04 -10.56 -10.06
C LYS A 303 -27.68 -9.98 -8.69
N LEU A 304 -28.56 -9.16 -8.10
CA LEU A 304 -28.36 -8.63 -6.74
C LEU A 304 -28.16 -9.74 -5.71
N ASP A 305 -28.94 -10.83 -5.79
CA ASP A 305 -28.83 -11.94 -4.85
C ASP A 305 -27.50 -12.69 -4.99
N SER A 306 -26.91 -12.69 -6.18
CA SER A 306 -25.60 -13.29 -6.44
C SER A 306 -24.40 -12.43 -6.00
N LEU A 307 -24.59 -11.13 -5.77
CA LEU A 307 -23.51 -10.24 -5.36
C LEU A 307 -23.22 -10.38 -3.86
N GLU A 308 -21.94 -10.31 -3.52
CA GLU A 308 -21.48 -10.29 -2.14
C GLU A 308 -22.05 -9.06 -1.39
N ASN A 309 -22.59 -9.30 -0.21
CA ASN A 309 -23.02 -8.24 0.69
C ASN A 309 -21.84 -7.80 1.55
N ARG A 310 -21.42 -6.55 1.39
CA ARG A 310 -20.31 -5.97 2.13
C ARG A 310 -20.78 -4.97 3.17
N VAL A 311 -20.28 -5.09 4.38
CA VAL A 311 -20.42 -4.06 5.43
C VAL A 311 -19.35 -3.00 5.20
N MET A 312 -19.76 -1.74 5.13
CA MET A 312 -18.87 -0.61 4.90
C MET A 312 -17.86 -0.45 6.06
N ASP A 313 -16.61 -0.25 5.71
CA ASP A 313 -15.51 0.01 6.65
C ASP A 313 -14.59 1.16 6.18
N CYS A 314 -13.51 1.40 6.91
CA CYS A 314 -12.57 2.49 6.62
C CYS A 314 -12.00 2.41 5.19
N LEU A 315 -11.75 1.20 4.67
CA LEU A 315 -11.14 1.00 3.34
C LEU A 315 -12.13 1.19 2.18
N ASP A 316 -13.40 1.33 2.44
CA ASP A 316 -14.37 1.62 1.37
C ASP A 316 -14.34 3.08 0.92
N CYS A 317 -13.87 3.96 1.81
CA CYS A 317 -13.59 5.36 1.53
C CYS A 317 -12.07 5.61 1.43
N HIS A 318 -11.30 5.20 2.44
CA HIS A 318 -9.85 5.35 2.49
C HIS A 318 -9.14 4.15 1.80
N ASN A 319 -9.48 3.89 0.54
CA ASN A 319 -8.95 2.74 -0.20
C ASN A 319 -7.47 2.87 -0.60
N ARG A 320 -6.88 4.06 -0.48
CA ARG A 320 -5.49 4.38 -0.81
C ARG A 320 -4.77 5.15 0.32
N PRO A 321 -4.75 4.66 1.56
CA PRO A 321 -4.21 5.43 2.69
C PRO A 321 -2.70 5.67 2.59
N SER A 322 -1.96 4.76 1.93
CA SER A 322 -0.50 4.83 1.77
C SER A 322 -0.01 4.74 0.33
N HIS A 323 -0.89 4.36 -0.60
CA HIS A 323 -0.54 4.12 -2.01
C HIS A 323 -1.44 4.94 -2.93
N ASN A 324 -1.47 6.26 -2.71
CA ASN A 324 -2.26 7.16 -3.54
C ASN A 324 -1.48 7.58 -4.78
N TYR A 325 -2.07 7.34 -5.95
CA TYR A 325 -1.56 7.82 -7.23
C TYR A 325 -2.28 9.12 -7.55
N ASN A 326 -1.61 10.26 -7.33
CA ASN A 326 -2.20 11.56 -7.62
C ASN A 326 -2.41 11.71 -9.14
N THR A 327 -3.53 12.36 -9.52
CA THR A 327 -3.77 12.74 -10.90
C THR A 327 -2.74 13.78 -11.35
N PRO A 328 -2.45 13.90 -12.66
CA PRO A 328 -1.62 14.97 -13.20
C PRO A 328 -2.04 16.36 -12.74
N GLN A 329 -3.33 16.65 -12.76
CA GLN A 329 -3.87 17.90 -12.24
C GLN A 329 -3.45 18.14 -10.79
N ASN A 330 -3.67 17.15 -9.91
CA ASN A 330 -3.41 17.28 -8.49
C ASN A 330 -1.92 17.46 -8.17
N PHE A 331 -1.02 16.67 -8.80
CA PHE A 331 0.40 16.84 -8.49
C PHE A 331 1.02 18.07 -9.12
N VAL A 332 0.55 18.52 -10.30
CA VAL A 332 1.02 19.78 -10.92
C VAL A 332 0.57 20.98 -10.08
N ASP A 333 -0.68 21.01 -9.63
CA ASP A 333 -1.17 22.07 -8.74
C ASP A 333 -0.35 22.14 -7.45
N LYS A 334 -0.06 21.01 -6.83
CA LYS A 334 0.80 20.95 -5.63
C LYS A 334 2.23 21.44 -5.91
N LEU A 335 2.80 21.15 -7.08
CA LEU A 335 4.13 21.62 -7.44
C LEU A 335 4.16 23.13 -7.66
N ILE A 336 3.10 23.71 -8.24
CA ILE A 336 2.96 25.16 -8.41
C ILE A 336 2.73 25.83 -7.06
N SER A 337 1.77 25.34 -6.27
CA SER A 337 1.46 25.87 -4.93
C SER A 337 2.67 25.83 -3.99
N ALA A 338 3.48 24.76 -4.05
CA ALA A 338 4.73 24.65 -3.28
C ALA A 338 5.88 25.51 -3.83
N GLY A 339 5.68 26.26 -4.91
CA GLY A 339 6.72 27.08 -5.53
C GLY A 339 7.83 26.29 -6.22
N LYS A 340 7.68 24.99 -6.40
CA LYS A 340 8.62 24.14 -7.15
C LYS A 340 8.55 24.41 -8.64
N ILE A 341 7.37 24.68 -9.16
CA ILE A 341 7.16 25.21 -10.49
C ILE A 341 6.70 26.65 -10.34
N SER A 342 7.36 27.57 -11.00
CA SER A 342 7.01 28.98 -10.92
C SER A 342 5.66 29.27 -11.59
N LYS A 343 4.67 29.72 -10.83
CA LYS A 343 3.35 30.12 -11.36
C LYS A 343 3.41 31.29 -12.35
N THR A 344 4.50 32.04 -12.35
CA THR A 344 4.69 33.17 -13.29
C THR A 344 5.28 32.75 -14.64
N LEU A 345 5.52 31.47 -14.88
CA LEU A 345 5.78 30.95 -16.23
C LEU A 345 4.46 30.85 -16.96
N PRO A 346 4.25 31.69 -18.05
CA PRO A 346 2.95 31.76 -18.70
C PRO A 346 2.55 30.40 -19.30
N GLY A 347 1.31 29.98 -19.04
CA GLY A 347 0.75 28.75 -19.57
C GLY A 347 1.41 27.44 -19.11
N ILE A 348 2.19 27.45 -18.00
CA ILE A 348 2.90 26.25 -17.55
C ILE A 348 1.91 25.15 -17.13
N LYS A 349 0.80 25.48 -16.48
CA LYS A 349 -0.24 24.51 -16.15
C LYS A 349 -0.80 23.86 -17.41
N LYS A 350 -1.12 24.65 -18.42
CA LYS A 350 -1.66 24.19 -19.70
C LYS A 350 -0.74 23.17 -20.37
N VAL A 351 0.53 23.55 -20.62
CA VAL A 351 1.48 22.65 -21.29
C VAL A 351 1.80 21.43 -20.46
N ALA A 352 1.85 21.56 -19.12
CA ALA A 352 2.03 20.40 -18.25
C ALA A 352 0.89 19.38 -18.40
N MET A 353 -0.35 19.85 -18.47
CA MET A 353 -1.50 18.97 -18.66
C MET A 353 -1.48 18.32 -20.05
N GLU A 354 -1.21 19.09 -21.11
CA GLU A 354 -1.12 18.58 -22.50
C GLU A 354 -0.06 17.47 -22.65
N VAL A 355 1.09 17.57 -21.97
CA VAL A 355 2.15 16.56 -22.05
C VAL A 355 1.91 15.37 -21.13
N LEU A 356 1.14 15.52 -20.06
CA LEU A 356 0.83 14.45 -19.11
C LEU A 356 -0.44 13.66 -19.49
N TYR A 357 -1.26 14.15 -20.41
CA TYR A 357 -2.48 13.49 -20.89
C TYR A 357 -2.22 12.18 -21.65
N PRO A 358 -1.24 12.11 -22.59
CA PRO A 358 -0.95 10.89 -23.34
C PRO A 358 -0.38 9.79 -22.45
N GLU A 359 -0.67 8.54 -22.82
CA GLU A 359 -0.03 7.38 -22.20
C GLU A 359 1.32 7.10 -22.86
N TYR A 360 2.34 6.89 -22.04
CA TYR A 360 3.69 6.56 -22.48
C TYR A 360 4.00 5.11 -22.16
N SER A 361 4.68 4.41 -23.07
CA SER A 361 5.06 3.01 -22.88
C SER A 361 6.15 2.79 -21.84
N THR A 362 7.00 3.80 -21.64
CA THR A 362 8.12 3.76 -20.68
C THR A 362 8.29 5.11 -19.96
N LYS A 363 8.93 5.10 -18.82
CA LYS A 363 9.32 6.31 -18.09
C LYS A 363 10.23 7.21 -18.94
N ASP A 364 11.18 6.63 -19.66
CA ASP A 364 12.14 7.37 -20.47
C ASP A 364 11.43 8.08 -21.64
N SER A 365 10.49 7.42 -22.30
CA SER A 365 9.69 8.04 -23.37
C SER A 365 8.83 9.20 -22.84
N ALA A 366 8.29 9.08 -21.63
CA ALA A 366 7.57 10.17 -20.98
C ALA A 366 8.51 11.36 -20.69
N PHE A 367 9.70 11.09 -20.14
CA PHE A 367 10.68 12.13 -19.82
C PHE A 367 11.17 12.90 -21.05
N MET A 368 11.43 12.20 -22.15
CA MET A 368 11.76 12.83 -23.43
C MET A 368 10.61 13.72 -23.91
N ALA A 369 9.40 13.19 -23.95
CA ALA A 369 8.23 13.94 -24.41
C ALA A 369 7.93 15.17 -23.54
N ILE A 370 8.06 15.06 -22.21
CA ILE A 370 7.91 16.20 -21.29
C ILE A 370 8.94 17.28 -21.63
N SER A 371 10.21 16.91 -21.75
CA SER A 371 11.27 17.87 -22.07
C SER A 371 11.06 18.52 -23.43
N GLU A 372 10.81 17.73 -24.47
CA GLU A 372 10.64 18.24 -25.84
C GLU A 372 9.42 19.16 -25.97
N LYS A 373 8.26 18.74 -25.50
CA LYS A 373 7.02 19.51 -25.67
C LYS A 373 7.00 20.79 -24.84
N VAL A 374 7.48 20.75 -23.58
CA VAL A 374 7.55 21.96 -22.76
C VAL A 374 8.51 22.98 -23.38
N ASN A 375 9.70 22.55 -23.81
CA ASN A 375 10.64 23.46 -24.47
C ASN A 375 10.09 23.99 -25.82
N ALA A 376 9.45 23.14 -26.62
CA ALA A 376 8.82 23.58 -27.88
C ALA A 376 7.70 24.60 -27.64
N PHE A 377 6.87 24.37 -26.61
CA PHE A 377 5.81 25.31 -26.23
C PHE A 377 6.37 26.72 -25.93
N TYR A 378 7.42 26.80 -25.09
CA TYR A 378 8.03 28.10 -24.77
C TYR A 378 8.77 28.72 -25.95
N ASN A 379 9.52 27.94 -26.73
CA ASN A 379 10.19 28.44 -27.92
C ASN A 379 9.22 29.03 -28.96
N SER A 380 8.04 28.44 -29.11
CA SER A 380 7.04 28.88 -30.08
C SER A 380 6.20 30.06 -29.60
N ASN A 381 5.80 30.07 -28.34
CA ASN A 381 4.82 31.02 -27.81
C ASN A 381 5.47 32.17 -27.01
N TYR A 382 6.64 31.92 -26.38
CA TYR A 382 7.25 32.86 -25.43
C TYR A 382 8.79 32.89 -25.58
N PRO A 383 9.35 33.24 -26.76
CA PRO A 383 10.80 33.23 -27.04
C PRO A 383 11.61 34.10 -26.07
N ASP A 384 11.05 35.26 -25.65
CA ASP A 384 11.72 36.16 -24.69
C ASP A 384 11.84 35.51 -23.28
N ILE A 385 10.86 34.69 -22.89
CA ILE A 385 10.89 33.93 -21.64
C ILE A 385 11.98 32.82 -21.70
N VAL A 386 12.18 32.22 -22.88
CA VAL A 386 13.26 31.24 -23.07
C VAL A 386 14.64 31.87 -22.82
N ILE A 387 14.84 33.09 -23.25
CA ILE A 387 16.11 33.81 -23.05
C ILE A 387 16.28 34.23 -21.58
N SER A 388 15.25 34.84 -21.00
CA SER A 388 15.33 35.47 -19.69
C SER A 388 15.16 34.49 -18.50
N ARG A 389 14.45 33.35 -18.71
CA ARG A 389 14.04 32.43 -17.65
C ARG A 389 14.31 30.96 -17.97
N LYS A 390 15.39 30.68 -18.70
CA LYS A 390 15.78 29.34 -19.15
C LYS A 390 15.89 28.34 -17.96
N SER A 391 16.42 28.81 -16.82
CA SER A 391 16.54 27.98 -15.61
C SER A 391 15.19 27.57 -15.03
N ASP A 392 14.21 28.48 -15.05
CA ASP A 392 12.87 28.20 -14.51
C ASP A 392 12.12 27.18 -15.37
N ILE A 393 12.28 27.28 -16.72
CA ILE A 393 11.73 26.29 -17.64
C ILE A 393 12.39 24.92 -17.40
N GLY A 394 13.71 24.88 -17.28
CA GLY A 394 14.44 23.65 -16.99
C GLY A 394 14.03 23.02 -15.66
N ASN A 395 13.82 23.84 -14.61
CA ASN A 395 13.31 23.39 -13.34
C ASN A 395 11.87 22.86 -13.45
N ALA A 396 11.00 23.55 -14.19
CA ALA A 396 9.62 23.10 -14.40
C ALA A 396 9.59 21.73 -15.11
N VAL A 397 10.41 21.52 -16.14
CA VAL A 397 10.56 20.22 -16.81
C VAL A 397 10.96 19.14 -15.81
N ALA A 398 12.00 19.39 -15.00
CA ALA A 398 12.48 18.43 -14.02
C ALA A 398 11.40 18.08 -12.96
N GLU A 399 10.67 19.09 -12.46
CA GLU A 399 9.63 18.86 -11.45
C GLU A 399 8.39 18.15 -12.05
N ILE A 400 8.02 18.40 -13.31
CA ILE A 400 6.97 17.63 -13.99
C ILE A 400 7.41 16.16 -14.17
N GLN A 401 8.67 15.92 -14.56
CA GLN A 401 9.23 14.57 -14.67
C GLN A 401 9.25 13.86 -13.31
N ASN A 402 9.61 14.53 -12.23
CA ASN A 402 9.58 14.00 -10.86
C ASN A 402 8.15 13.67 -10.43
N GLY A 403 7.19 14.56 -10.72
CA GLY A 403 5.77 14.33 -10.48
C GLY A 403 5.25 13.11 -11.23
N TYR A 404 5.61 12.96 -12.51
CA TYR A 404 5.29 11.79 -13.32
C TYR A 404 5.88 10.51 -12.69
N ALA A 405 7.17 10.50 -12.39
CA ALA A 405 7.87 9.34 -11.83
C ALA A 405 7.34 8.88 -10.47
N SER A 406 6.73 9.80 -9.70
CA SER A 406 6.18 9.52 -8.38
C SER A 406 4.74 9.01 -8.41
N ASN A 407 4.03 9.13 -9.55
CA ASN A 407 2.59 8.82 -9.62
C ASN A 407 2.20 7.92 -10.80
N ILE A 408 3.09 7.73 -11.80
CA ILE A 408 2.75 7.00 -13.03
C ILE A 408 3.86 5.99 -13.35
N PHE A 409 3.49 4.71 -13.42
CA PHE A 409 4.41 3.57 -13.60
C PHE A 409 3.96 2.72 -14.79
N PRO A 410 4.35 3.07 -16.02
CA PRO A 410 3.85 2.43 -17.26
C PRO A 410 4.04 0.92 -17.28
N TYR A 411 5.19 0.42 -16.85
CA TYR A 411 5.55 -1.01 -16.88
C TYR A 411 4.70 -1.88 -15.95
N MET A 412 4.11 -1.28 -14.89
CA MET A 412 3.16 -1.95 -13.99
C MET A 412 1.71 -1.57 -14.29
N LYS A 413 1.47 -0.66 -15.26
CA LYS A 413 0.18 -0.01 -15.52
C LYS A 413 -0.42 0.60 -14.26
N ALA A 414 0.45 1.04 -13.31
CA ALA A 414 0.02 1.64 -12.06
C ALA A 414 -0.06 3.16 -12.22
N SER A 415 -1.27 3.69 -12.00
CA SER A 415 -1.58 5.12 -12.06
C SER A 415 -2.98 5.36 -11.47
N TRP A 416 -3.39 6.60 -11.34
CA TRP A 416 -4.74 6.97 -10.90
C TRP A 416 -5.84 6.35 -11.76
N LYS A 417 -5.61 6.12 -13.05
CA LYS A 417 -6.61 5.52 -13.96
C LYS A 417 -7.00 4.09 -13.55
N HIS A 418 -6.03 3.32 -13.07
CA HIS A 418 -6.25 1.94 -12.64
C HIS A 418 -6.64 1.83 -11.17
N TYR A 419 -6.24 2.83 -10.39
CA TYR A 419 -6.38 2.84 -8.94
C TYR A 419 -7.09 4.11 -8.45
N PRO A 420 -8.40 4.23 -8.70
CA PRO A 420 -9.18 5.39 -8.28
C PRO A 420 -9.12 5.57 -6.76
N ASN A 421 -9.09 6.83 -6.32
CA ASN A 421 -9.20 7.20 -4.92
C ASN A 421 -10.66 7.45 -4.57
N ASN A 422 -11.16 6.82 -3.51
CA ASN A 422 -12.54 6.97 -3.09
C ASN A 422 -12.80 8.17 -2.17
N ILE A 423 -11.75 8.94 -1.82
CA ILE A 423 -11.89 10.17 -1.05
C ILE A 423 -12.19 11.34 -1.98
N GLY A 424 -13.24 12.09 -1.68
CA GLY A 424 -13.65 13.22 -2.52
C GLY A 424 -14.63 12.82 -3.62
N HIS A 425 -14.71 13.63 -4.69
CA HIS A 425 -15.67 13.45 -5.78
C HIS A 425 -15.26 14.26 -7.04
N MET A 426 -14.04 14.78 -7.10
CA MET A 426 -13.58 15.63 -8.24
C MET A 426 -13.14 14.76 -9.43
N GLU A 427 -12.04 14.05 -9.29
CA GLU A 427 -11.48 13.24 -10.38
C GLU A 427 -12.11 11.84 -10.46
N PHE A 428 -12.74 11.39 -9.40
CA PHE A 428 -13.44 10.09 -9.28
C PHE A 428 -14.77 10.32 -8.59
N ASP A 429 -15.72 9.41 -8.80
CA ASP A 429 -17.03 9.52 -8.16
C ASP A 429 -16.92 9.51 -6.63
N GLY A 430 -16.01 8.75 -6.05
CA GLY A 430 -15.72 8.76 -4.62
C GLY A 430 -16.97 8.65 -3.76
N CYS A 431 -17.32 9.72 -3.06
CA CYS A 431 -18.55 9.80 -2.26
C CYS A 431 -19.81 9.75 -3.14
N PHE A 432 -19.75 10.24 -4.37
CA PHE A 432 -20.87 10.27 -5.30
C PHE A 432 -21.20 8.89 -5.93
N ARG A 433 -20.43 7.83 -5.61
CA ARG A 433 -20.85 6.46 -5.91
C ARG A 433 -22.21 6.12 -5.27
N CYS A 434 -22.58 6.80 -4.17
CA CYS A 434 -23.84 6.64 -3.48
C CYS A 434 -24.59 7.97 -3.30
N HIS A 435 -23.86 9.07 -2.99
CA HIS A 435 -24.42 10.41 -2.78
C HIS A 435 -24.57 11.14 -4.13
N ASN A 436 -25.56 10.74 -4.93
CA ASN A 436 -25.73 11.17 -6.32
C ASN A 436 -27.17 11.51 -6.71
N ASP A 437 -28.09 11.61 -5.73
CA ASP A 437 -29.54 11.81 -5.90
C ASP A 437 -30.25 10.71 -6.70
N ARG A 438 -29.54 9.65 -7.13
CA ARG A 438 -30.08 8.52 -7.89
C ARG A 438 -30.45 7.33 -7.02
N HIS A 439 -29.77 7.15 -5.89
CA HIS A 439 -30.06 6.10 -4.92
C HIS A 439 -31.31 6.47 -4.13
N ALA A 440 -32.40 5.76 -4.37
CA ALA A 440 -33.69 6.05 -3.76
C ALA A 440 -34.31 4.82 -3.08
N THR A 441 -35.06 5.06 -2.01
CA THR A 441 -35.95 4.06 -1.41
C THR A 441 -37.25 3.92 -2.24
N ALA A 442 -37.99 2.85 -2.00
CA ALA A 442 -39.33 2.69 -2.58
C ALA A 442 -40.31 3.81 -2.20
N SER A 443 -40.05 4.51 -1.10
CA SER A 443 -40.86 5.68 -0.66
C SER A 443 -40.40 7.03 -1.23
N GLY A 444 -39.35 7.02 -2.09
CA GLY A 444 -38.82 8.22 -2.74
C GLY A 444 -37.81 9.03 -1.91
N LYS A 445 -37.35 8.51 -0.76
CA LYS A 445 -36.26 9.14 -0.02
C LYS A 445 -34.96 8.85 -0.76
N VAL A 446 -34.13 9.87 -1.02
CA VAL A 446 -32.86 9.77 -1.77
C VAL A 446 -31.63 9.91 -0.88
N ILE A 447 -30.51 9.31 -1.32
CA ILE A 447 -29.19 9.63 -0.78
C ILE A 447 -28.71 10.88 -1.52
N SER A 448 -28.81 12.03 -0.82
CA SER A 448 -28.56 13.33 -1.43
C SER A 448 -27.09 13.61 -1.74
N LYS A 449 -26.82 14.37 -2.82
CA LYS A 449 -25.52 14.94 -3.16
C LYS A 449 -25.31 16.35 -2.62
N ASP A 450 -26.15 16.84 -1.69
CA ASP A 450 -26.00 18.17 -1.10
C ASP A 450 -24.60 18.35 -0.50
N CYS A 451 -23.89 19.37 -0.97
CA CYS A 451 -22.54 19.71 -0.51
C CYS A 451 -22.44 19.83 1.02
N ASN A 452 -23.49 20.37 1.65
CA ASN A 452 -23.53 20.62 3.08
C ASN A 452 -23.63 19.36 3.94
N LEU A 453 -23.85 18.18 3.36
CA LEU A 453 -23.80 16.93 4.11
C LEU A 453 -22.36 16.62 4.60
N CYS A 454 -21.36 16.88 3.78
CA CYS A 454 -19.98 16.49 4.02
C CYS A 454 -19.08 17.65 4.43
N HIS A 455 -19.30 18.84 3.88
CA HIS A 455 -18.48 20.03 4.12
C HIS A 455 -19.29 21.32 3.93
N THR A 456 -18.72 22.42 4.39
CA THR A 456 -19.25 23.76 4.19
C THR A 456 -18.19 24.61 3.52
N ILE A 457 -18.55 25.34 2.47
CA ILE A 457 -17.63 26.28 1.81
C ILE A 457 -17.57 27.55 2.65
N LEU A 458 -16.39 27.84 3.20
CA LEU A 458 -16.14 29.03 4.01
C LEU A 458 -15.62 30.21 3.20
N ALA A 459 -14.82 29.92 2.17
CA ALA A 459 -14.30 30.92 1.25
C ALA A 459 -14.03 30.28 -0.11
N GLN A 460 -14.15 31.05 -1.20
CA GLN A 460 -13.81 30.63 -2.55
C GLN A 460 -13.49 31.83 -3.44
N GLY A 461 -12.63 31.62 -4.42
CA GLY A 461 -12.28 32.63 -5.43
C GLY A 461 -10.78 32.67 -5.75
N THR A 462 -10.35 33.75 -6.37
CA THR A 462 -8.93 34.04 -6.55
C THR A 462 -8.35 34.73 -5.32
N PRO A 463 -7.04 34.69 -5.05
CA PRO A 463 -6.43 35.41 -3.92
C PRO A 463 -6.81 36.90 -3.84
N ASP A 464 -6.97 37.55 -4.99
CA ASP A 464 -7.32 38.98 -5.09
C ASP A 464 -8.82 39.24 -4.99
N SER A 465 -9.68 38.21 -5.08
CA SER A 465 -11.13 38.35 -5.11
C SER A 465 -11.80 37.14 -4.44
N MET A 466 -11.64 37.05 -3.11
CA MET A 466 -12.24 35.99 -2.28
C MET A 466 -13.66 36.37 -1.84
N GLN A 467 -14.57 35.41 -1.98
CA GLN A 467 -15.87 35.43 -1.31
C GLN A 467 -15.75 34.71 0.03
N TYR A 468 -16.37 35.25 1.06
CA TYR A 468 -16.39 34.65 2.41
C TYR A 468 -17.79 34.35 2.85
N SER A 469 -18.00 33.19 3.48
CA SER A 469 -19.27 32.89 4.15
C SER A 469 -19.44 33.77 5.38
N ASN A 470 -20.69 34.12 5.71
CA ASN A 470 -20.98 34.61 7.06
C ASN A 470 -21.13 33.43 8.03
N ALA A 471 -21.14 33.70 9.33
CA ALA A 471 -21.13 32.66 10.37
C ALA A 471 -22.33 31.69 10.31
N PHE A 472 -23.39 32.01 9.57
CA PHE A 472 -24.65 31.27 9.58
C PHE A 472 -25.08 30.73 8.21
N VAL A 473 -24.48 31.23 7.11
CA VAL A 473 -24.91 30.89 5.76
C VAL A 473 -23.67 30.38 4.97
N PRO A 474 -23.61 29.08 4.63
CA PRO A 474 -22.56 28.54 3.77
C PRO A 474 -22.62 29.20 2.40
N LEU A 475 -21.44 29.33 1.74
CA LEU A 475 -21.39 29.73 0.35
C LEU A 475 -21.91 28.61 -0.53
N GLU A 476 -22.65 29.00 -1.56
CA GLU A 476 -22.91 28.12 -2.69
C GLU A 476 -21.65 28.00 -3.53
N PHE A 477 -21.38 26.81 -4.05
CA PHE A 477 -20.22 26.56 -4.92
C PHE A 477 -20.36 27.41 -6.21
N LYS A 478 -19.28 28.07 -6.59
CA LYS A 478 -19.15 28.77 -7.85
C LYS A 478 -18.01 28.19 -8.65
N HIS A 479 -18.34 27.61 -9.81
CA HIS A 479 -17.32 27.08 -10.69
C HIS A 479 -16.45 28.24 -11.25
N PRO A 480 -15.08 28.06 -11.25
CA PRO A 480 -14.16 29.12 -11.69
C PRO A 480 -14.36 29.56 -13.14
N VAL A 481 -14.79 28.64 -13.99
CA VAL A 481 -15.15 28.90 -15.38
C VAL A 481 -16.66 28.80 -15.54
N ASP A 482 -17.25 29.66 -16.37
CA ASP A 482 -18.68 29.58 -16.67
C ASP A 482 -19.00 28.29 -17.44
N ILE A 483 -19.87 27.49 -16.84
CA ILE A 483 -20.33 26.18 -17.37
C ILE A 483 -21.86 26.06 -17.28
N ASP A 484 -22.59 27.17 -17.29
CA ASP A 484 -24.07 27.22 -17.27
C ASP A 484 -24.70 26.38 -16.12
N ASP A 485 -24.13 26.42 -14.92
CA ASP A 485 -24.60 25.67 -13.75
C ASP A 485 -24.57 24.12 -13.93
N ALA A 486 -23.84 23.57 -14.89
CA ALA A 486 -23.76 22.13 -15.11
C ALA A 486 -23.32 21.35 -13.85
N TRP A 487 -22.56 21.98 -12.94
CA TRP A 487 -22.17 21.40 -11.65
C TRP A 487 -23.33 21.00 -10.73
N ARG A 488 -24.55 21.53 -10.99
CA ARG A 488 -25.77 21.19 -10.23
C ARG A 488 -26.35 19.85 -10.68
N THR A 489 -26.26 19.53 -11.95
CA THR A 489 -26.85 18.35 -12.58
C THR A 489 -25.84 17.21 -12.74
N GLU A 490 -24.64 17.53 -13.21
CA GLU A 490 -23.60 16.57 -13.48
C GLU A 490 -22.76 16.22 -12.25
N LEU A 491 -22.09 15.08 -12.28
CA LEU A 491 -21.04 14.75 -11.31
C LEU A 491 -19.74 15.47 -11.71
N CYS A 492 -18.98 15.94 -10.72
CA CYS A 492 -17.69 16.60 -10.97
C CYS A 492 -16.73 15.71 -11.80
N SER A 493 -16.70 14.42 -11.48
CA SER A 493 -15.89 13.42 -12.18
C SER A 493 -16.22 13.27 -13.66
N SER A 494 -17.45 13.58 -14.08
CA SER A 494 -17.83 13.51 -15.51
C SER A 494 -16.98 14.40 -16.40
N CYS A 495 -16.48 15.53 -15.88
CA CYS A 495 -15.60 16.46 -16.57
C CYS A 495 -14.14 16.31 -16.09
N HIS A 496 -13.92 16.27 -14.77
CA HIS A 496 -12.58 16.33 -14.20
C HIS A 496 -11.79 15.01 -14.25
N SER A 497 -12.44 13.86 -14.47
CA SER A 497 -11.74 12.56 -14.63
C SER A 497 -10.92 12.48 -15.92
N GLN A 498 -11.24 13.31 -16.93
CA GLN A 498 -10.59 13.33 -18.24
C GLN A 498 -9.49 14.39 -18.38
N LEU A 499 -9.12 15.06 -17.29
CA LEU A 499 -8.09 16.10 -17.26
C LEU A 499 -8.46 17.44 -17.88
N TYR A 500 -9.57 17.58 -18.53
CA TYR A 500 -10.27 18.76 -19.04
C TYR A 500 -11.52 18.28 -19.79
#